data_d2353cfb0eec9933f5cd9af374764a66
#
_entry.id   d2353cfb0eec9933f5cd9af374764a66
#
_cell.length_a   1.000
_cell.length_b   1.000
_cell.length_c   1.000
_cell.angle_alpha   90.00
_cell.angle_beta   90.00
_cell.angle_gamma   90.00
#
_symmetry.space_group_name_H-M   'P 1'
#
loop_
_entity.id
_entity.type
_entity.pdbx_description
1 polymer ?
#
loop_
_entity_poly.entity_id
_entity_poly.type
_entity_poly.pdbx_seq_one_letter_code
_entity_poly.pdbx_strand_id
1 'polypeptide(L)'
;KDMIEKIFESFQVFSTKMVKSYVSKDGTVKMLVRTHDDHKVECVLIPHSNRSTCCVSSQIGCAMGCKFCATGTMGILGDLHYSEILEQLMYAKIFNKTRGRLNCVFMGMLFEHSTSTIIKLTTKIIQHRHGRTPPKLRKR
;
A
#
# COMPACT_ATOMS: atom_id res chain seq x y z
N LYS A 1 -20.42 14.16 -22.47
CA LYS A 1 -18.96 14.46 -22.42
C LYS A 1 -18.64 15.47 -21.31
N ASP A 2 -19.35 16.59 -21.29
CA ASP A 2 -19.19 17.68 -20.30
C ASP A 2 -19.34 17.27 -18.83
N MET A 3 -20.26 16.35 -18.51
CA MET A 3 -20.51 15.95 -17.12
C MET A 3 -19.38 15.06 -16.57
N ILE A 4 -18.82 14.21 -17.39
CA ILE A 4 -17.70 13.33 -17.01
C ILE A 4 -16.44 14.17 -16.81
N GLU A 5 -16.18 15.14 -17.68
CA GLU A 5 -15.05 16.06 -17.54
C GLU A 5 -15.16 16.90 -16.26
N LYS A 6 -16.34 17.44 -15.95
CA LYS A 6 -16.60 18.17 -14.68
C LYS A 6 -16.39 17.28 -13.44
N ILE A 7 -16.76 16.00 -13.50
CA ILE A 7 -16.52 15.05 -12.41
C ILE A 7 -15.02 14.85 -12.20
N PHE A 8 -14.23 14.64 -13.26
CA PHE A 8 -12.79 14.47 -13.16
C PHE A 8 -12.05 15.73 -12.72
N GLU A 9 -12.56 16.91 -13.03
CA GLU A 9 -12.04 18.20 -12.52
C GLU A 9 -12.33 18.40 -11.03
N SER A 10 -13.46 17.85 -10.54
CA SER A 10 -13.91 18.02 -9.15
C SER A 10 -13.45 16.93 -8.20
N PHE A 11 -13.03 15.77 -8.70
CA PHE A 11 -12.64 14.61 -7.90
C PHE A 11 -11.23 14.13 -8.24
N GLN A 12 -10.36 14.08 -7.24
CA GLN A 12 -9.07 13.42 -7.36
C GLN A 12 -9.24 11.91 -7.10
N VAL A 13 -8.82 11.09 -8.06
CA VAL A 13 -8.84 9.63 -7.91
C VAL A 13 -7.82 9.13 -6.90
N PHE A 14 -6.69 9.85 -6.76
CA PHE A 14 -5.61 9.57 -5.82
C PHE A 14 -5.44 10.73 -4.87
N SER A 15 -5.40 10.43 -3.57
CA SER A 15 -5.03 11.38 -2.52
C SER A 15 -3.51 11.50 -2.39
N THR A 16 -2.79 10.47 -2.81
CA THR A 16 -1.32 10.42 -2.78
C THR A 16 -0.71 10.71 -4.15
N LYS A 17 0.59 11.01 -4.16
CA LYS A 17 1.35 11.26 -5.39
C LYS A 17 2.63 10.43 -5.42
N MET A 18 2.85 9.67 -6.48
CA MET A 18 4.13 9.01 -6.68
C MET A 18 5.20 10.06 -7.04
N VAL A 19 6.23 10.15 -6.19
CA VAL A 19 7.33 11.12 -6.33
C VAL A 19 8.45 10.55 -7.19
N LYS A 20 8.81 9.29 -6.94
CA LYS A 20 9.93 8.65 -7.63
C LYS A 20 9.79 7.12 -7.60
N SER A 21 10.35 6.47 -8.60
CA SER A 21 10.50 5.02 -8.64
C SER A 21 11.93 4.63 -9.02
N TYR A 22 12.40 3.53 -8.45
CA TYR A 22 13.70 2.95 -8.72
C TYR A 22 13.50 1.49 -9.09
N VAL A 23 14.13 1.05 -10.18
CA VAL A 23 14.06 -0.32 -10.65
C VAL A 23 15.44 -0.96 -10.49
N SER A 24 15.51 -2.04 -9.73
CA SER A 24 16.72 -2.83 -9.53
C SER A 24 16.95 -3.80 -10.70
N LYS A 25 18.16 -4.37 -10.76
CA LYS A 25 18.54 -5.33 -11.83
C LYS A 25 17.67 -6.59 -11.84
N ASP A 26 17.18 -7.03 -10.69
CA ASP A 26 16.28 -8.17 -10.48
C ASP A 26 14.80 -7.85 -10.82
N GLY A 27 14.52 -6.62 -11.25
CA GLY A 27 13.17 -6.15 -11.57
C GLY A 27 12.37 -5.65 -10.35
N THR A 28 12.93 -5.67 -9.14
CA THR A 28 12.30 -5.06 -7.96
C THR A 28 12.13 -3.57 -8.16
N VAL A 29 10.93 -3.05 -7.88
CA VAL A 29 10.61 -1.64 -8.02
C VAL A 29 10.32 -1.05 -6.64
N LYS A 30 11.16 -0.10 -6.22
CA LYS A 30 10.93 0.71 -5.03
C LYS A 30 10.26 2.01 -5.45
N MET A 31 9.14 2.33 -4.84
CA MET A 31 8.36 3.52 -5.12
C MET A 31 8.30 4.42 -3.89
N LEU A 32 8.57 5.71 -4.08
CA LEU A 32 8.42 6.75 -3.09
C LEU A 32 7.09 7.46 -3.34
N VAL A 33 6.19 7.38 -2.38
CA VAL A 33 4.84 7.93 -2.46
C VAL A 33 4.71 9.04 -1.42
N ARG A 34 4.18 10.18 -1.84
CA ARG A 34 3.87 11.31 -1.00
C ARG A 34 2.39 11.26 -0.62
N THR A 35 2.12 11.31 0.67
CA THR A 35 0.76 11.33 1.24
C THR A 35 0.10 12.69 1.05
N HIS A 36 -1.19 12.78 1.35
CA HIS A 36 -1.94 14.03 1.37
C HIS A 36 -1.31 15.06 2.33
N ASP A 37 -0.81 14.62 3.48
CA ASP A 37 -0.19 15.46 4.51
C ASP A 37 1.30 15.75 4.25
N ASP A 38 1.74 15.60 2.99
CA ASP A 38 3.11 15.85 2.50
C ASP A 38 4.20 14.95 3.09
N HIS A 39 3.84 13.88 3.79
CA HIS A 39 4.78 12.87 4.23
C HIS A 39 5.18 11.92 3.10
N LYS A 40 6.34 11.28 3.24
CA LYS A 40 6.85 10.33 2.24
C LYS A 40 6.92 8.95 2.83
N VAL A 41 6.36 7.98 2.12
CA VAL A 41 6.41 6.56 2.46
C VAL A 41 6.93 5.76 1.28
N GLU A 42 7.49 4.59 1.57
CA GLU A 42 8.02 3.70 0.55
C GLU A 42 7.12 2.48 0.40
N CYS A 43 6.92 2.04 -0.84
CA CYS A 43 6.41 0.70 -1.10
C CYS A 43 7.30 0.00 -2.13
N VAL A 44 7.34 -1.33 -2.06
CA VAL A 44 8.25 -2.15 -2.86
C VAL A 44 7.49 -3.24 -3.57
N LEU A 45 7.61 -3.28 -4.90
CA LEU A 45 7.09 -4.36 -5.73
C LEU A 45 8.21 -5.34 -6.04
N ILE A 46 8.06 -6.58 -5.62
CA ILE A 46 9.01 -7.68 -5.83
C ILE A 46 8.41 -8.64 -6.84
N PRO A 47 8.96 -8.74 -8.06
CA PRO A 47 8.49 -9.69 -9.05
C PRO A 47 8.97 -11.10 -8.74
N HIS A 48 8.14 -12.09 -9.04
CA HIS A 48 8.46 -13.51 -9.03
C HIS A 48 8.03 -14.09 -10.39
N SER A 49 8.35 -15.36 -10.66
CA SER A 49 8.06 -16.00 -11.95
C SER A 49 6.57 -15.98 -12.34
N ASN A 50 5.66 -16.21 -11.40
CA ASN A 50 4.22 -16.31 -11.66
C ASN A 50 3.34 -15.39 -10.80
N ARG A 51 3.94 -14.54 -9.99
CA ARG A 51 3.26 -13.60 -9.09
C ARG A 51 4.14 -12.40 -8.84
N SER A 52 3.58 -11.38 -8.22
CA SER A 52 4.35 -10.27 -7.64
C SER A 52 3.89 -10.03 -6.21
N THR A 53 4.79 -9.55 -5.37
CA THR A 53 4.50 -9.18 -3.99
C THR A 53 4.74 -7.69 -3.82
N CYS A 54 3.73 -6.97 -3.36
CA CYS A 54 3.85 -5.57 -2.99
C CYS A 54 3.94 -5.45 -1.47
N CYS A 55 5.08 -4.99 -1.00
CA CYS A 55 5.27 -4.58 0.39
C CYS A 55 4.82 -3.13 0.52
N VAL A 56 3.78 -2.88 1.31
CA VAL A 56 3.20 -1.54 1.51
C VAL A 56 3.54 -1.02 2.91
N SER A 57 3.67 0.30 3.02
CA SER A 57 3.74 0.98 4.30
C SER A 57 2.34 1.19 4.86
N SER A 58 2.18 1.02 6.16
CA SER A 58 0.94 1.28 6.91
C SER A 58 1.05 2.48 7.84
N GLN A 59 2.27 2.97 8.07
CA GLN A 59 2.59 4.06 8.99
C GLN A 59 3.60 5.00 8.35
N ILE A 60 3.68 6.21 8.91
CA ILE A 60 4.70 7.20 8.62
C ILE A 60 5.72 7.14 9.77
N GLY A 61 6.93 6.65 9.46
CA GLY A 61 7.90 6.33 10.50
C GLY A 61 7.60 4.99 11.20
N CYS A 62 8.27 4.71 12.32
CA CYS A 62 8.08 3.47 13.08
C CYS A 62 8.50 3.67 14.54
N ALA A 63 7.65 3.22 15.48
CA ALA A 63 7.91 3.31 16.91
C ALA A 63 8.90 2.27 17.43
N MET A 64 9.28 1.25 16.63
CA MET A 64 10.12 0.15 17.08
C MET A 64 11.58 0.54 17.37
N GLY A 65 12.04 1.67 16.85
CA GLY A 65 13.37 2.19 17.14
C GLY A 65 14.55 1.27 16.76
N CYS A 66 14.38 0.37 15.80
CA CYS A 66 15.42 -0.56 15.38
C CYS A 66 16.66 0.20 14.88
N LYS A 67 17.79 0.02 15.52
CA LYS A 67 19.05 0.75 15.23
C LYS A 67 19.58 0.57 13.81
N PHE A 68 19.24 -0.53 13.15
CA PHE A 68 19.65 -0.85 11.77
C PHE A 68 18.64 -0.38 10.71
N CYS A 69 17.51 0.20 11.11
CA CYS A 69 16.44 0.59 10.20
C CYS A 69 16.33 2.12 10.11
N ALA A 70 16.47 2.66 8.91
CA ALA A 70 16.33 4.11 8.69
C ALA A 70 14.96 4.64 9.14
N THR A 71 13.87 3.90 8.90
CA THR A 71 12.52 4.26 9.34
C THR A 71 12.40 4.21 10.87
N GLY A 72 13.09 3.28 11.54
CA GLY A 72 13.08 3.15 13.00
C GLY A 72 13.74 4.33 13.72
N THR A 73 14.67 5.04 13.08
CA THR A 73 15.32 6.22 13.64
C THR A 73 14.48 7.49 13.54
N MET A 74 13.42 7.48 12.72
CA MET A 74 12.56 8.63 12.49
C MET A 74 11.49 8.80 13.59
N GLY A 75 11.24 7.78 14.41
CA GLY A 75 10.07 7.72 15.28
C GLY A 75 8.77 7.53 14.49
N ILE A 76 7.64 7.48 15.18
CA ILE A 76 6.32 7.40 14.56
C ILE A 76 5.74 8.81 14.39
N LEU A 77 5.28 9.13 13.19
CA LEU A 77 4.62 10.39 12.87
C LEU A 77 3.11 10.22 12.69
N GLY A 78 2.65 9.02 12.35
CA GLY A 78 1.23 8.71 12.21
C GLY A 78 0.96 7.42 11.45
N ASP A 79 -0.32 7.04 11.40
CA ASP A 79 -0.81 5.92 10.62
C ASP A 79 -1.34 6.42 9.27
N LEU A 80 -1.13 5.61 8.22
CA LEU A 80 -1.69 5.89 6.91
C LEU A 80 -3.19 5.56 6.88
N HIS A 81 -3.95 6.39 6.18
CA HIS A 81 -5.34 6.09 5.91
C HIS A 81 -5.44 4.88 4.96
N TYR A 82 -6.51 4.08 5.08
CA TYR A 82 -6.69 2.87 4.26
C TYR A 82 -6.66 3.17 2.75
N SER A 83 -7.15 4.34 2.30
CA SER A 83 -7.08 4.76 0.91
C SER A 83 -5.65 4.92 0.42
N GLU A 84 -4.77 5.52 1.22
CA GLU A 84 -3.36 5.71 0.90
C GLU A 84 -2.60 4.39 0.78
N ILE A 85 -2.99 3.39 1.60
CA ILE A 85 -2.43 2.03 1.49
C ILE A 85 -2.92 1.35 0.19
N LEU A 86 -4.21 1.51 -0.17
CA LEU A 86 -4.74 0.99 -1.43
C LEU A 86 -4.10 1.64 -2.65
N GLU A 87 -3.84 2.94 -2.60
CA GLU A 87 -3.19 3.68 -3.67
C GLU A 87 -1.77 3.18 -3.94
N GLN A 88 -1.02 2.76 -2.89
CA GLN A 88 0.28 2.11 -3.06
C GLN A 88 0.15 0.82 -3.90
N LEU A 89 -0.89 0.01 -3.66
CA LEU A 89 -1.16 -1.19 -4.47
C LEU A 89 -1.55 -0.84 -5.92
N MET A 90 -2.27 0.25 -6.13
CA MET A 90 -2.61 0.72 -7.48
C MET A 90 -1.35 1.17 -8.23
N TYR A 91 -0.44 1.90 -7.59
CA TYR A 91 0.87 2.22 -8.17
C TYR A 91 1.68 0.97 -8.49
N ALA A 92 1.75 0.01 -7.55
CA ALA A 92 2.42 -1.27 -7.78
C ALA A 92 1.83 -2.01 -8.98
N LYS A 93 0.52 -1.96 -9.17
CA LYS A 93 -0.15 -2.59 -10.33
C LYS A 93 0.28 -1.97 -11.67
N ILE A 94 0.55 -0.67 -11.72
CA ILE A 94 1.04 0.02 -12.93
C ILE A 94 2.42 -0.52 -13.34
N PHE A 95 3.29 -0.77 -12.36
CA PHE A 95 4.64 -1.31 -12.60
C PHE A 95 4.67 -2.83 -12.74
N ASN A 96 3.60 -3.52 -12.35
CA ASN A 96 3.55 -4.97 -12.38
C ASN A 96 3.48 -5.49 -13.82
N LYS A 97 4.60 -5.92 -14.36
CA LYS A 97 4.72 -6.52 -15.69
C LYS A 97 4.25 -7.97 -15.73
N THR A 98 4.14 -8.65 -14.58
CA THR A 98 3.67 -10.03 -14.54
C THR A 98 2.14 -10.07 -14.66
N ARG A 99 1.62 -10.97 -15.49
CA ARG A 99 0.18 -11.22 -15.59
C ARG A 99 -0.36 -12.03 -14.40
N GLY A 100 0.50 -12.38 -13.44
CA GLY A 100 0.18 -13.18 -12.27
C GLY A 100 -0.53 -12.41 -11.16
N ARG A 101 -0.71 -13.07 -10.03
CA ARG A 101 -1.34 -12.50 -8.83
C ARG A 101 -0.45 -11.43 -8.21
N LEU A 102 -1.04 -10.32 -7.77
CA LEU A 102 -0.39 -9.35 -6.92
C LEU A 102 -0.77 -9.63 -5.47
N ASN A 103 0.22 -10.03 -4.67
CA ASN A 103 0.07 -10.20 -3.23
C ASN A 103 0.40 -8.87 -2.52
N CYS A 104 -0.34 -8.57 -1.46
CA CYS A 104 -0.05 -7.47 -0.57
C CYS A 104 0.54 -8.00 0.73
N VAL A 105 1.64 -7.43 1.19
CA VAL A 105 2.27 -7.77 2.46
C VAL A 105 2.59 -6.50 3.25
N PHE A 106 2.50 -6.61 4.57
CA PHE A 106 2.92 -5.62 5.53
C PHE A 106 4.16 -6.18 6.23
N MET A 107 5.35 -5.74 5.85
CA MET A 107 6.60 -6.25 6.39
C MET A 107 7.14 -5.31 7.47
N GLY A 108 7.13 -5.79 8.72
CA GLY A 108 7.90 -5.21 9.82
C GLY A 108 7.43 -3.84 10.35
N MET A 109 6.20 -3.42 10.03
CA MET A 109 5.68 -2.11 10.42
C MET A 109 4.28 -2.23 11.02
N LEU A 110 4.06 -3.28 11.82
CA LEU A 110 2.77 -3.55 12.47
C LEU A 110 2.80 -3.10 13.92
N PHE A 111 2.01 -2.09 14.26
CA PHE A 111 1.65 -1.73 15.63
C PHE A 111 0.14 -1.85 15.84
N GLU A 112 -0.29 -1.97 17.10
CA GLU A 112 -1.67 -2.29 17.49
C GLU A 112 -2.75 -1.38 16.89
N HIS A 113 -2.44 -0.11 16.63
CA HIS A 113 -3.37 0.84 16.03
C HIS A 113 -3.62 0.58 14.52
N SER A 114 -2.62 0.09 13.80
CA SER A 114 -2.75 -0.27 12.36
C SER A 114 -3.60 -1.50 12.12
N THR A 115 -3.81 -2.34 13.14
CA THR A 115 -4.53 -3.61 13.00
C THR A 115 -5.98 -3.39 12.56
N SER A 116 -6.67 -2.36 13.08
CA SER A 116 -8.05 -2.04 12.69
C SER A 116 -8.13 -1.58 11.22
N THR A 117 -7.14 -0.83 10.76
CA THR A 117 -7.03 -0.34 9.38
C THR A 117 -6.73 -1.49 8.43
N ILE A 118 -5.83 -2.41 8.81
CA ILE A 118 -5.49 -3.60 8.04
C ILE A 118 -6.69 -4.55 7.93
N ILE A 119 -7.44 -4.76 9.02
CA ILE A 119 -8.65 -5.58 9.01
C ILE A 119 -9.70 -4.97 8.08
N LYS A 120 -9.91 -3.65 8.13
CA LYS A 120 -10.83 -2.95 7.22
C LYS A 120 -10.41 -3.06 5.76
N LEU A 121 -9.11 -2.98 5.46
CA LEU A 121 -8.53 -3.17 4.14
C LEU A 121 -8.73 -4.58 3.62
N THR A 122 -8.37 -5.59 4.41
CA THR A 122 -8.51 -7.00 4.04
C THR A 122 -9.98 -7.34 3.79
N THR A 123 -10.87 -6.86 4.65
CA THR A 123 -12.32 -7.07 4.49
C THR A 123 -12.85 -6.42 3.21
N LYS A 124 -12.44 -5.18 2.90
CA LYS A 124 -12.85 -4.50 1.66
C LYS A 124 -12.28 -5.16 0.39
N ILE A 125 -11.02 -5.55 0.40
CA ILE A 125 -10.39 -6.23 -0.75
C ILE A 125 -11.06 -7.58 -1.00
N ILE A 126 -11.40 -8.33 0.04
CA ILE A 126 -12.09 -9.62 -0.04
C ILE A 126 -13.54 -9.44 -0.53
N GLN A 127 -14.26 -8.45 -0.02
CA GLN A 127 -15.63 -8.16 -0.46
C GLN A 127 -15.72 -7.76 -1.93
N HIS A 128 -14.74 -7.00 -2.43
CA HIS A 128 -14.72 -6.60 -3.85
C HIS A 128 -14.38 -7.75 -4.82
N ARG A 129 -13.77 -8.83 -4.33
CA ARG A 129 -13.36 -9.96 -5.19
C ARG A 129 -14.42 -11.03 -5.38
N HIS A 130 -15.39 -11.12 -4.51
CA HIS A 130 -16.23 -12.30 -4.51
C HIS A 130 -17.65 -11.98 -4.07
N GLY A 131 -18.47 -11.35 -4.28
CA GLY A 131 -19.89 -11.49 -3.87
C GLY A 131 -20.21 -12.71 -2.96
N ARG A 132 -19.21 -13.27 -2.26
CA ARG A 132 -19.25 -14.44 -1.39
C ARG A 132 -18.78 -14.07 0.01
N THR A 133 -19.54 -14.47 1.01
CA THR A 133 -19.25 -14.38 2.44
C THR A 133 -17.83 -14.83 2.79
N PRO A 134 -17.09 -14.07 3.62
CA PRO A 134 -15.75 -14.46 4.07
C PRO A 134 -15.80 -15.76 4.88
N PRO A 135 -14.78 -16.61 4.78
CA PRO A 135 -14.69 -17.82 5.60
C PRO A 135 -14.64 -17.43 7.09
N LYS A 136 -15.46 -18.09 7.92
CA LYS A 136 -15.42 -17.92 9.36
C LYS A 136 -14.03 -18.22 9.90
N LEU A 137 -13.37 -17.25 10.52
CA LEU A 137 -12.13 -17.46 11.24
C LEU A 137 -12.35 -18.49 12.35
N ARG A 138 -11.72 -19.66 12.25
CA ARG A 138 -11.67 -20.62 13.37
C ARG A 138 -10.85 -19.98 14.49
N LYS A 139 -11.51 -19.74 15.61
CA LYS A 139 -10.82 -19.45 16.89
C LYS A 139 -10.01 -20.71 17.27
N ARG A 140 -8.72 -20.54 17.47
CA ARG A 140 -7.89 -21.50 18.21
C ARG A 140 -7.91 -21.11 19.68
#